data_f8059a8e2a8b23570fac68fa887482c2
#
_entry.id   f8059a8e2a8b23570fac68fa887482c2
#
_cell.length_a   1.000
_cell.length_b   1.000
_cell.length_c   1.000
_cell.angle_alpha   90.00
_cell.angle_beta   90.00
_cell.angle_gamma   90.00
#
_symmetry.space_group_name_H-M   'P 1'
#
loop_
_entity.id
_entity.type
_entity.pdbx_description
1 polymer ?
#
loop_
_entity_poly.entity_id
_entity_poly.type
_entity_poly.pdbx_seq_one_letter_code
_entity_poly.pdbx_strand_id
1 'polypeptide(L)'
;MSTVDRVSHDTVTGPPLQGRVMELITSLWKTHVTAAIARLGVPDQLAAGPRTAAELAGAVPADAGAMARLLRAGAGLGLFEEVPPGRYALTALGECLVTGAGTFRDYAIMMTDPFLARPLEHFAQAITTGRPAAQAALGQGIWDYLREQPDQASHFAGAMTGLSAARAPVVAAHLDTSPYRRIVDVGGGQGLLLLSLIHI
;
A
#
# COMPACT_ATOMS: atom_id res chain seq x y z
N MET A 1 24.78 -17.09 -40.85
CA MET A 1 23.63 -16.16 -40.86
C MET A 1 22.49 -16.92 -40.23
N SER A 2 22.25 -16.69 -38.94
CA SER A 2 21.19 -17.37 -38.18
C SER A 2 20.04 -16.41 -38.06
N THR A 3 18.90 -16.81 -38.61
CA THR A 3 17.64 -16.11 -38.57
C THR A 3 17.09 -16.25 -37.16
N VAL A 4 17.09 -15.16 -36.39
CA VAL A 4 16.42 -15.11 -35.10
C VAL A 4 14.93 -15.07 -35.39
N ASP A 5 14.22 -16.16 -35.10
CA ASP A 5 12.77 -16.24 -35.11
C ASP A 5 12.18 -15.13 -34.26
N ARG A 6 11.47 -14.21 -34.90
CA ARG A 6 10.61 -13.25 -34.20
C ARG A 6 9.47 -14.03 -33.57
N VAL A 7 9.52 -14.14 -32.26
CA VAL A 7 8.38 -14.58 -31.46
C VAL A 7 7.20 -13.69 -31.81
N SER A 8 6.21 -14.26 -32.49
CA SER A 8 4.93 -13.62 -32.76
C SER A 8 4.21 -13.37 -31.44
N HIS A 9 4.15 -12.12 -31.03
CA HIS A 9 3.29 -11.69 -29.93
C HIS A 9 1.84 -11.72 -30.41
N ASP A 10 1.20 -12.87 -30.25
CA ASP A 10 -0.24 -13.05 -30.46
C ASP A 10 -1.05 -12.11 -29.60
N THR A 11 -1.89 -11.34 -30.26
CA THR A 11 -3.13 -10.68 -29.83
C THR A 11 -3.40 -10.64 -28.33
N VAL A 12 -2.73 -9.72 -27.64
CA VAL A 12 -3.16 -9.27 -26.33
C VAL A 12 -4.39 -8.40 -26.54
N THR A 13 -5.58 -8.88 -26.21
CA THR A 13 -6.81 -8.10 -26.07
C THR A 13 -6.70 -7.19 -24.86
N GLY A 14 -5.95 -6.11 -24.98
CA GLY A 14 -5.66 -5.13 -23.94
C GLY A 14 -5.51 -3.74 -24.54
N PRO A 15 -5.39 -2.70 -23.71
CA PRO A 15 -5.15 -1.35 -24.19
C PRO A 15 -3.90 -1.29 -25.09
N PRO A 16 -3.84 -0.34 -26.06
CA PRO A 16 -2.66 -0.16 -26.91
C PRO A 16 -1.38 -0.10 -26.11
N LEU A 17 -0.25 -0.56 -26.65
CA LEU A 17 1.04 -0.60 -25.96
C LEU A 17 1.42 0.74 -25.30
N GLN A 18 1.13 1.86 -25.98
CA GLN A 18 1.32 3.21 -25.45
C GLN A 18 0.50 3.47 -24.17
N GLY A 19 -0.74 2.97 -24.13
CA GLY A 19 -1.59 3.05 -22.93
C GLY A 19 -1.01 2.27 -21.75
N ARG A 20 -0.47 1.08 -22.01
CA ARG A 20 0.19 0.26 -20.98
C ARG A 20 1.46 0.92 -20.44
N VAL A 21 2.27 1.51 -21.33
CA VAL A 21 3.46 2.28 -20.91
C VAL A 21 3.07 3.50 -20.10
N MET A 22 2.03 4.24 -20.53
CA MET A 22 1.50 5.39 -19.78
C MET A 22 1.02 4.97 -18.40
N GLU A 23 0.33 3.84 -18.27
CA GLU A 23 -0.11 3.31 -16.98
C GLU A 23 1.07 3.01 -16.05
N LEU A 24 2.14 2.40 -16.55
CA LEU A 24 3.36 2.15 -15.77
C LEU A 24 3.99 3.46 -15.28
N ILE A 25 4.13 4.47 -16.15
CA ILE A 25 4.74 5.75 -15.82
C ILE A 25 3.90 6.52 -14.79
N THR A 26 2.57 6.48 -14.91
CA THR A 26 1.65 7.23 -14.05
C THR A 26 1.24 6.48 -12.78
N SER A 27 1.68 5.24 -12.58
CA SER A 27 1.36 4.43 -11.39
C SER A 27 1.75 5.12 -10.08
N LEU A 28 2.79 5.94 -10.09
CA LEU A 28 3.23 6.75 -8.95
C LEU A 28 2.08 7.63 -8.40
N TRP A 29 1.30 8.24 -9.29
CA TRP A 29 0.16 9.09 -8.87
C TRP A 29 -0.93 8.27 -8.18
N LYS A 30 -1.22 7.06 -8.65
CA LYS A 30 -2.16 6.15 -7.97
C LYS A 30 -1.70 5.86 -6.55
N THR A 31 -0.41 5.58 -6.35
CA THR A 31 0.19 5.36 -5.03
C THR A 31 0.02 6.58 -4.12
N HIS A 32 0.35 7.78 -4.60
CA HIS A 32 0.24 9.01 -3.80
C HIS A 32 -1.21 9.38 -3.46
N VAL A 33 -2.15 9.20 -4.40
CA VAL A 33 -3.59 9.43 -4.14
C VAL A 33 -4.08 8.46 -3.06
N THR A 34 -3.76 7.17 -3.18
CA THR A 34 -4.17 6.14 -2.21
C THR A 34 -3.55 6.42 -0.83
N ALA A 35 -2.27 6.77 -0.78
CA ALA A 35 -1.59 7.12 0.46
C ALA A 35 -2.18 8.37 1.14
N ALA A 36 -2.51 9.41 0.36
CA ALA A 36 -3.14 10.62 0.88
C ALA A 36 -4.53 10.32 1.48
N ILE A 37 -5.35 9.52 0.78
CA ILE A 37 -6.66 9.05 1.25
C ILE A 37 -6.52 8.30 2.57
N ALA A 38 -5.57 7.36 2.67
CA ALA A 38 -5.32 6.57 3.86
C ALA A 38 -4.79 7.43 5.03
N ARG A 39 -3.83 8.33 4.75
CA ARG A 39 -3.22 9.22 5.75
C ARG A 39 -4.20 10.20 6.36
N LEU A 40 -5.11 10.75 5.55
CA LEU A 40 -6.17 11.65 6.01
C LEU A 40 -7.31 10.90 6.74
N GLY A 41 -7.33 9.58 6.75
CA GLY A 41 -8.39 8.80 7.38
C GLY A 41 -9.74 8.93 6.68
N VAL A 42 -9.77 9.25 5.38
CA VAL A 42 -11.03 9.40 4.62
C VAL A 42 -11.86 8.11 4.63
N PRO A 43 -11.28 6.89 4.49
CA PRO A 43 -12.03 5.65 4.58
C PRO A 43 -12.74 5.49 5.92
N ASP A 44 -12.10 5.84 7.04
CA ASP A 44 -12.70 5.76 8.38
C ASP A 44 -13.93 6.68 8.51
N GLN A 45 -13.84 7.88 7.91
CA GLN A 45 -14.95 8.83 7.90
C GLN A 45 -16.14 8.36 7.06
N LEU A 46 -15.88 7.57 6.01
CA LEU A 46 -16.89 7.01 5.12
C LEU A 46 -17.46 5.67 5.61
N ALA A 47 -16.78 4.98 6.53
CA ALA A 47 -17.27 3.73 7.10
C ALA A 47 -18.60 3.87 7.83
N ALA A 48 -18.91 5.07 8.34
CA ALA A 48 -20.19 5.38 8.98
C ALA A 48 -21.31 5.74 7.98
N GLY A 49 -21.02 5.82 6.68
CA GLY A 49 -21.97 6.14 5.61
C GLY A 49 -21.50 7.23 4.67
N PRO A 50 -22.25 7.47 3.58
CA PRO A 50 -21.87 8.42 2.55
C PRO A 50 -21.77 9.86 3.04
N ARG A 51 -20.72 10.59 2.63
CA ARG A 51 -20.46 11.99 2.98
C ARG A 51 -20.13 12.84 1.76
N THR A 52 -20.39 14.14 1.85
CA THR A 52 -19.93 15.12 0.87
C THR A 52 -18.47 15.49 1.10
N ALA A 53 -17.83 16.10 0.08
CA ALA A 53 -16.47 16.62 0.22
C ALA A 53 -16.33 17.69 1.33
N ALA A 54 -17.36 18.52 1.51
CA ALA A 54 -17.38 19.56 2.55
C ALA A 54 -17.45 18.94 3.96
N GLU A 55 -18.30 17.94 4.17
CA GLU A 55 -18.41 17.21 5.44
C GLU A 55 -17.08 16.50 5.80
N LEU A 56 -16.42 15.90 4.81
CA LEU A 56 -15.12 15.26 5.00
C LEU A 56 -14.00 16.26 5.29
N ALA A 57 -13.95 17.39 4.56
CA ALA A 57 -12.99 18.45 4.83
C ALA A 57 -13.17 19.13 6.20
N GLY A 58 -14.38 19.10 6.75
CA GLY A 58 -14.62 19.54 8.12
C GLY A 58 -14.22 18.52 9.19
N ALA A 59 -14.13 17.25 8.82
CA ALA A 59 -13.79 16.17 9.76
C ALA A 59 -12.28 15.87 9.82
N VAL A 60 -11.52 16.26 8.79
CA VAL A 60 -10.06 16.07 8.70
C VAL A 60 -9.39 17.39 8.29
N PRO A 61 -8.10 17.62 8.59
CA PRO A 61 -7.40 18.85 8.24
C PRO A 61 -7.18 18.97 6.72
N ALA A 62 -8.21 19.40 5.97
CA ALA A 62 -8.17 19.50 4.52
C ALA A 62 -8.94 20.69 3.97
N ASP A 63 -8.51 21.26 2.84
CA ASP A 63 -9.27 22.20 2.03
C ASP A 63 -10.42 21.48 1.31
N ALA A 64 -11.63 22.07 1.33
CA ALA A 64 -12.80 21.44 0.74
C ALA A 64 -12.70 21.21 -0.78
N GLY A 65 -12.09 22.15 -1.51
CA GLY A 65 -11.86 22.03 -2.95
C GLY A 65 -10.82 20.96 -3.28
N ALA A 66 -9.75 20.85 -2.47
CA ALA A 66 -8.76 19.77 -2.59
C ALA A 66 -9.37 18.41 -2.25
N MET A 67 -10.18 18.33 -1.19
CA MET A 67 -10.91 17.12 -0.82
C MET A 67 -11.83 16.65 -1.95
N ALA A 68 -12.58 17.54 -2.59
CA ALA A 68 -13.42 17.19 -3.73
C ALA A 68 -12.63 16.60 -4.90
N ARG A 69 -11.41 17.12 -5.18
CA ARG A 69 -10.54 16.55 -6.20
C ARG A 69 -9.98 15.19 -5.79
N LEU A 70 -9.59 15.02 -4.52
CA LEU A 70 -9.08 13.77 -3.97
C LEU A 70 -10.15 12.66 -4.04
N LEU A 71 -11.40 12.97 -3.69
CA LEU A 71 -12.51 12.02 -3.75
C LEU A 71 -12.80 11.57 -5.18
N ARG A 72 -12.81 12.51 -6.15
CA ARG A 72 -12.94 12.14 -7.58
C ARG A 72 -11.81 11.25 -8.06
N ALA A 73 -10.57 11.54 -7.65
CA ALA A 73 -9.43 10.69 -7.97
C ALA A 73 -9.58 9.31 -7.35
N GLY A 74 -9.99 9.22 -6.08
CA GLY A 74 -10.26 7.96 -5.38
C GLY A 74 -11.40 7.17 -6.02
N ALA A 75 -12.47 7.83 -6.48
CA ALA A 75 -13.55 7.20 -7.23
C ALA A 75 -13.05 6.66 -8.58
N GLY A 76 -12.20 7.41 -9.29
CA GLY A 76 -11.54 6.94 -10.52
C GLY A 76 -10.62 5.72 -10.31
N LEU A 77 -10.12 5.52 -9.08
CA LEU A 77 -9.38 4.34 -8.67
C LEU A 77 -10.27 3.20 -8.13
N GLY A 78 -11.58 3.42 -8.05
CA GLY A 78 -12.53 2.44 -7.53
C GLY A 78 -12.58 2.33 -6.00
N LEU A 79 -11.91 3.24 -5.26
CA LEU A 79 -11.92 3.25 -3.80
C LEU A 79 -13.23 3.79 -3.23
N PHE A 80 -13.90 4.66 -3.98
CA PHE A 80 -15.17 5.29 -3.63
C PHE A 80 -16.15 5.18 -4.79
N GLU A 81 -17.43 5.25 -4.48
CA GLU A 81 -18.49 5.50 -5.46
C GLU A 81 -19.20 6.81 -5.13
N GLU A 82 -19.55 7.56 -6.17
CA GLU A 82 -20.36 8.77 -6.00
C GLU A 82 -21.83 8.39 -6.01
N VAL A 83 -22.51 8.68 -4.88
CA VAL A 83 -23.95 8.48 -4.73
C VAL A 83 -24.67 9.83 -4.76
N PRO A 84 -25.79 9.98 -5.49
CA PRO A 84 -26.49 11.26 -5.57
C PRO A 84 -27.07 11.72 -4.22
N PRO A 85 -27.10 13.03 -3.94
CA PRO A 85 -26.46 14.13 -4.67
C PRO A 85 -25.05 14.46 -4.12
N GLY A 86 -23.99 14.19 -4.89
CA GLY A 86 -22.62 14.65 -4.60
C GLY A 86 -21.99 14.12 -3.31
N ARG A 87 -22.43 12.94 -2.86
CA ARG A 87 -21.89 12.23 -1.71
C ARG A 87 -21.02 11.07 -2.21
N TYR A 88 -20.05 10.69 -1.42
CA TYR A 88 -19.17 9.55 -1.70
C TYR A 88 -19.41 8.46 -0.66
N ALA A 89 -19.48 7.22 -1.13
CA ALA A 89 -19.54 6.02 -0.30
C ALA A 89 -18.29 5.18 -0.48
N LEU A 90 -17.98 4.38 0.52
CA LEU A 90 -16.86 3.43 0.48
C LEU A 90 -17.26 2.23 -0.40
N THR A 91 -16.34 1.80 -1.26
CA THR A 91 -16.47 0.51 -1.96
C THR A 91 -15.78 -0.59 -1.14
N ALA A 92 -16.00 -1.87 -1.49
CA ALA A 92 -15.26 -2.98 -0.90
C ALA A 92 -13.73 -2.85 -1.06
N LEU A 93 -13.25 -2.23 -2.16
CA LEU A 93 -11.84 -1.91 -2.34
C LEU A 93 -11.38 -0.81 -1.37
N GLY A 94 -12.20 0.20 -1.16
CA GLY A 94 -11.94 1.29 -0.21
C GLY A 94 -11.93 0.82 1.24
N GLU A 95 -12.74 -0.18 1.60
CA GLU A 95 -12.75 -0.79 2.94
C GLU A 95 -11.39 -1.39 3.32
N CYS A 96 -10.58 -1.84 2.35
CA CYS A 96 -9.23 -2.30 2.60
C CYS A 96 -8.29 -1.23 3.16
N LEU A 97 -8.69 0.05 3.17
CA LEU A 97 -7.92 1.18 3.69
C LEU A 97 -8.47 1.74 5.01
N VAL A 98 -9.52 1.17 5.57
CA VAL A 98 -10.05 1.53 6.90
C VAL A 98 -9.03 1.14 7.97
N THR A 99 -8.94 1.93 9.05
CA THR A 99 -8.07 1.62 10.19
C THR A 99 -8.48 0.29 10.82
N GLY A 100 -7.54 -0.63 10.98
CA GLY A 100 -7.82 -1.92 11.60
C GLY A 100 -6.73 -2.96 11.34
N ALA A 101 -6.79 -4.07 12.08
CA ALA A 101 -5.88 -5.17 11.88
C ALA A 101 -6.16 -5.87 10.54
N GLY A 102 -5.12 -6.11 9.76
CA GLY A 102 -5.22 -6.83 8.49
C GLY A 102 -5.63 -5.97 7.30
N THR A 103 -5.73 -4.66 7.46
CA THR A 103 -5.98 -3.72 6.34
C THR A 103 -4.67 -3.29 5.66
N PHE A 104 -4.80 -2.69 4.49
CA PHE A 104 -3.66 -2.16 3.73
C PHE A 104 -3.41 -0.66 3.96
N ARG A 105 -4.09 -0.05 4.96
CA ARG A 105 -3.93 1.37 5.28
C ARG A 105 -2.48 1.75 5.51
N ASP A 106 -1.82 1.10 6.45
CA ASP A 106 -0.43 1.43 6.80
C ASP A 106 0.54 1.08 5.67
N TYR A 107 0.23 0.06 4.87
CA TYR A 107 1.00 -0.24 3.67
C TYR A 107 0.94 0.89 2.64
N ALA A 108 -0.26 1.44 2.39
CA ALA A 108 -0.44 2.57 1.48
C ALA A 108 0.32 3.81 1.98
N ILE A 109 0.26 4.11 3.28
CA ILE A 109 0.97 5.24 3.90
C ILE A 109 2.49 5.03 3.80
N MET A 110 2.97 3.85 4.15
CA MET A 110 4.38 3.46 4.13
C MET A 110 5.02 3.67 2.75
N MET A 111 4.30 3.36 1.67
CA MET A 111 4.82 3.50 0.29
C MET A 111 5.20 4.94 -0.07
N THR A 112 4.72 5.93 0.67
CA THR A 112 5.06 7.36 0.48
C THR A 112 5.88 7.95 1.63
N ASP A 113 6.23 7.15 2.62
CA ASP A 113 7.11 7.58 3.71
C ASP A 113 8.53 7.81 3.19
N PRO A 114 9.25 8.79 3.75
CA PRO A 114 10.59 9.17 3.31
C PRO A 114 11.59 8.03 3.20
N PHE A 115 11.51 7.02 4.07
CA PHE A 115 12.45 5.88 4.05
C PHE A 115 12.30 4.97 2.81
N LEU A 116 11.14 4.97 2.14
CA LEU A 116 10.91 4.29 0.87
C LEU A 116 10.91 5.25 -0.31
N ALA A 117 10.30 6.43 -0.18
CA ALA A 117 10.14 7.37 -1.29
C ALA A 117 11.48 8.00 -1.72
N ARG A 118 12.30 8.48 -0.77
CA ARG A 118 13.59 9.11 -1.09
C ARG A 118 14.59 8.20 -1.83
N PRO A 119 14.77 6.92 -1.43
CA PRO A 119 15.62 6.01 -2.19
C PRO A 119 15.21 5.83 -3.66
N LEU A 120 13.95 6.00 -4.03
CA LEU A 120 13.50 5.90 -5.42
C LEU A 120 14.11 6.98 -6.31
N GLU A 121 14.42 8.16 -5.78
CA GLU A 121 15.11 9.24 -6.51
C GLU A 121 16.53 8.84 -6.94
N HIS A 122 17.15 7.90 -6.20
CA HIS A 122 18.48 7.37 -6.45
C HIS A 122 18.49 6.00 -7.14
N PHE A 123 17.31 5.55 -7.64
CA PHE A 123 17.17 4.19 -8.18
C PHE A 123 18.11 3.95 -9.38
N ALA A 124 18.17 4.88 -10.33
CA ALA A 124 19.07 4.76 -11.49
C ALA A 124 20.56 4.70 -11.07
N GLN A 125 20.95 5.48 -10.06
CA GLN A 125 22.30 5.44 -9.49
C GLN A 125 22.60 4.09 -8.82
N ALA A 126 21.63 3.50 -8.13
CA ALA A 126 21.79 2.18 -7.52
C ALA A 126 22.05 1.10 -8.59
N ILE A 127 21.35 1.16 -9.73
CA ILE A 127 21.56 0.23 -10.84
C ILE A 127 22.97 0.38 -11.44
N THR A 128 23.43 1.63 -11.64
CA THR A 128 24.76 1.86 -12.25
C THR A 128 25.92 1.56 -11.32
N THR A 129 25.73 1.65 -10.01
CA THR A 129 26.82 1.49 -9.02
C THR A 129 26.80 0.17 -8.29
N GLY A 130 25.68 -0.57 -8.31
CA GLY A 130 25.45 -1.77 -7.49
C GLY A 130 25.34 -1.47 -5.98
N ARG A 131 25.22 -0.19 -5.57
CA ARG A 131 25.12 0.21 -4.18
C ARG A 131 23.67 0.47 -3.78
N PRO A 132 23.25 0.14 -2.53
CA PRO A 132 21.90 0.42 -2.06
C PRO A 132 21.56 1.92 -2.10
N ALA A 133 20.41 2.26 -2.70
CA ALA A 133 19.93 3.64 -2.80
C ALA A 133 19.65 4.28 -1.44
N ALA A 134 19.27 3.50 -0.43
CA ALA A 134 18.94 3.98 0.91
C ALA A 134 20.11 4.73 1.56
N GLN A 135 21.34 4.23 1.42
CA GLN A 135 22.52 4.90 1.97
C GLN A 135 22.75 6.29 1.36
N ALA A 136 22.51 6.43 0.05
CA ALA A 136 22.66 7.72 -0.63
C ALA A 136 21.54 8.71 -0.25
N ALA A 137 20.31 8.21 -0.11
CA ALA A 137 19.11 9.02 0.13
C ALA A 137 18.90 9.41 1.59
N LEU A 138 19.27 8.53 2.53
CA LEU A 138 18.99 8.68 3.96
C LEU A 138 20.24 8.96 4.79
N GLY A 139 21.44 8.85 4.20
CA GLY A 139 22.71 8.97 4.91
C GLY A 139 23.07 7.75 5.78
N GLN A 140 22.16 6.78 5.90
CA GLN A 140 22.28 5.59 6.73
C GLN A 140 21.46 4.42 6.21
N GLY A 141 21.56 3.26 6.84
CA GLY A 141 20.73 2.11 6.51
C GLY A 141 19.26 2.32 6.89
N ILE A 142 18.35 1.61 6.21
CA ILE A 142 16.89 1.73 6.45
C ILE A 142 16.55 1.45 7.92
N TRP A 143 17.15 0.44 8.53
CA TRP A 143 16.84 0.06 9.91
C TRP A 143 17.32 1.08 10.95
N ASP A 144 18.44 1.74 10.67
CA ASP A 144 18.96 2.82 11.52
C ASP A 144 18.04 4.03 11.41
N TYR A 145 17.65 4.37 10.18
CA TYR A 145 16.71 5.46 9.93
C TYR A 145 15.35 5.23 10.61
N LEU A 146 14.76 4.04 10.50
CA LEU A 146 13.49 3.73 11.14
C LEU A 146 13.56 3.77 12.67
N ARG A 147 14.71 3.46 13.28
CA ARG A 147 14.92 3.61 14.73
C ARG A 147 14.79 5.06 15.20
N GLU A 148 15.14 6.00 14.35
CA GLU A 148 15.06 7.44 14.61
C GLU A 148 13.72 8.06 14.21
N GLN A 149 12.86 7.31 13.50
CA GLN A 149 11.60 7.78 12.92
C GLN A 149 10.43 6.88 13.39
N PRO A 150 9.96 7.02 14.65
CA PRO A 150 8.98 6.10 15.25
C PRO A 150 7.65 6.04 14.49
N ASP A 151 7.20 7.17 13.91
CA ASP A 151 5.95 7.17 13.12
C ASP A 151 6.08 6.31 11.87
N GLN A 152 7.20 6.43 11.14
CA GLN A 152 7.46 5.63 9.95
C GLN A 152 7.70 4.16 10.31
N ALA A 153 8.35 3.88 11.44
CA ALA A 153 8.51 2.53 11.97
C ALA A 153 7.15 1.89 12.31
N SER A 154 6.22 2.68 12.84
CA SER A 154 4.84 2.23 13.10
C SER A 154 4.11 1.87 11.80
N HIS A 155 4.18 2.71 10.77
CA HIS A 155 3.59 2.40 9.46
C HIS A 155 4.22 1.13 8.85
N PHE A 156 5.55 0.97 8.95
CA PHE A 156 6.22 -0.25 8.50
C PHE A 156 5.71 -1.49 9.25
N ALA A 157 5.63 -1.44 10.58
CA ALA A 157 5.16 -2.56 11.40
C ALA A 157 3.68 -2.90 11.09
N GLY A 158 2.81 -1.90 10.96
CA GLY A 158 1.41 -2.07 10.57
C GLY A 158 1.25 -2.64 9.16
N ALA A 159 2.06 -2.18 8.20
CA ALA A 159 2.08 -2.70 6.84
C ALA A 159 2.48 -4.19 6.80
N MET A 160 3.52 -4.59 7.54
CA MET A 160 3.93 -6.00 7.62
C MET A 160 2.87 -6.86 8.30
N THR A 161 2.20 -6.33 9.32
CA THR A 161 1.07 -6.99 9.98
C THR A 161 -0.09 -7.19 9.02
N GLY A 162 -0.47 -6.18 8.24
CA GLY A 162 -1.51 -6.28 7.21
C GLY A 162 -1.21 -7.35 6.16
N LEU A 163 0.02 -7.38 5.65
CA LEU A 163 0.46 -8.42 4.71
C LEU A 163 0.43 -9.83 5.33
N SER A 164 0.81 -9.94 6.59
CA SER A 164 0.82 -11.22 7.32
C SER A 164 -0.60 -11.71 7.62
N ALA A 165 -1.53 -10.81 7.94
CA ALA A 165 -2.92 -11.14 8.24
C ALA A 165 -3.61 -11.87 7.08
N ALA A 166 -3.31 -11.47 5.83
CA ALA A 166 -3.85 -12.13 4.64
C ALA A 166 -3.30 -13.55 4.43
N ARG A 167 -2.09 -13.84 4.91
CA ARG A 167 -1.36 -15.10 4.68
C ARG A 167 -1.39 -16.05 5.87
N ALA A 168 -1.41 -15.53 7.09
CA ALA A 168 -1.30 -16.33 8.30
C ALA A 168 -2.36 -17.45 8.42
N PRO A 169 -3.65 -17.23 8.09
CA PRO A 169 -4.65 -18.29 8.13
C PRO A 169 -4.35 -19.45 7.15
N VAL A 170 -3.83 -19.11 5.96
CA VAL A 170 -3.47 -20.12 4.96
C VAL A 170 -2.28 -20.95 5.43
N VAL A 171 -1.25 -20.32 5.98
CA VAL A 171 -0.08 -21.01 6.55
C VAL A 171 -0.52 -21.88 7.72
N ALA A 172 -1.31 -21.33 8.64
CA ALA A 172 -1.81 -22.04 9.82
C ALA A 172 -2.60 -23.30 9.44
N ALA A 173 -3.48 -23.22 8.44
CA ALA A 173 -4.27 -24.36 7.98
C ALA A 173 -3.43 -25.49 7.34
N HIS A 174 -2.20 -25.22 6.89
CA HIS A 174 -1.34 -26.21 6.23
C HIS A 174 -0.14 -26.66 7.06
N LEU A 175 0.10 -26.02 8.21
CA LEU A 175 1.24 -26.32 9.07
C LEU A 175 0.79 -27.19 10.25
N ASP A 176 1.16 -28.46 10.24
CA ASP A 176 0.98 -29.32 11.42
C ASP A 176 2.01 -28.97 12.49
N THR A 177 1.57 -28.34 13.56
CA THR A 177 2.40 -27.95 14.70
C THR A 177 2.36 -28.98 15.82
N SER A 178 1.53 -30.02 15.75
CA SER A 178 1.32 -31.01 16.81
C SER A 178 2.60 -31.76 17.23
N PRO A 179 3.57 -32.05 16.36
CA PRO A 179 4.81 -32.73 16.78
C PRO A 179 5.77 -31.86 17.60
N TYR A 180 5.56 -30.51 17.61
CA TYR A 180 6.54 -29.57 18.17
C TYR A 180 6.11 -29.02 19.52
N ARG A 181 7.01 -29.04 20.50
CA ARG A 181 6.80 -28.44 21.83
C ARG A 181 7.16 -26.95 21.89
N ARG A 182 7.89 -26.47 20.91
CA ARG A 182 8.35 -25.10 20.83
C ARG A 182 8.43 -24.67 19.38
N ILE A 183 7.88 -23.50 19.08
CA ILE A 183 7.96 -22.84 17.79
C ILE A 183 8.67 -21.52 18.00
N VAL A 184 9.61 -21.18 17.12
CA VAL A 184 10.35 -19.93 17.13
C VAL A 184 10.14 -19.26 15.78
N ASP A 185 9.64 -18.03 15.81
CA ASP A 185 9.47 -17.20 14.63
C ASP A 185 10.62 -16.18 14.55
N VAL A 186 11.51 -16.39 13.58
CA VAL A 186 12.67 -15.52 13.38
C VAL A 186 12.29 -14.40 12.41
N GLY A 187 12.32 -13.14 12.90
CA GLY A 187 11.89 -12.00 12.12
C GLY A 187 10.36 -11.83 12.08
N GLY A 188 9.63 -12.45 13.00
CA GLY A 188 8.17 -12.50 13.06
C GLY A 188 7.45 -11.15 13.29
N GLY A 189 8.18 -10.05 13.38
CA GLY A 189 7.60 -8.71 13.55
C GLY A 189 6.75 -8.62 14.82
N GLN A 190 5.45 -8.35 14.68
CA GLN A 190 4.50 -8.31 15.80
C GLN A 190 3.97 -9.69 16.21
N GLY A 191 4.50 -10.77 15.65
CA GLY A 191 4.17 -12.15 16.04
C GLY A 191 2.83 -12.66 15.52
N LEU A 192 2.24 -12.03 14.51
CA LEU A 192 0.90 -12.39 14.02
C LEU A 192 0.80 -13.84 13.58
N LEU A 193 1.83 -14.39 12.91
CA LEU A 193 1.85 -15.78 12.50
C LEU A 193 1.84 -16.71 13.72
N LEU A 194 2.68 -16.47 14.72
CA LEU A 194 2.67 -17.25 15.97
C LEU A 194 1.31 -17.20 16.66
N LEU A 195 0.71 -16.02 16.77
CA LEU A 195 -0.62 -15.87 17.35
C LEU A 195 -1.67 -16.68 16.59
N SER A 196 -1.57 -16.74 15.26
CA SER A 196 -2.47 -17.55 14.44
C SER A 196 -2.29 -19.04 14.64
N LEU A 197 -1.08 -19.51 15.01
CA LEU A 197 -0.79 -20.91 15.28
C LEU A 197 -1.19 -21.36 16.69
N ILE A 198 -1.32 -20.43 17.65
CA ILE A 198 -1.71 -20.76 19.04
C ILE A 198 -3.23 -21.01 19.14
N HIS A 199 -4.02 -20.52 18.21
CA HIS A 199 -5.48 -20.60 18.22
C HIS A 199 -6.04 -21.72 17.34
N ILE A 200 -5.19 -22.64 16.86
CA ILE A 200 -5.58 -23.89 16.23
C ILE A 200 -5.53 -25.01 17.27
#